data_16d47b7efdce15c6690582170bbaeeff
#
_entry.id   16d47b7efdce15c6690582170bbaeeff
#
_cell.length_a   1.000
_cell.length_b   1.000
_cell.length_c   1.000
_cell.angle_alpha   90.00
_cell.angle_beta   90.00
_cell.angle_gamma   90.00
#
_symmetry.space_group_name_H-M   'P 1'
#
loop_
_entity.id
_entity.type
_entity.pdbx_description
1 polymer ?
#
loop_
_entity_poly.entity_id
_entity_poly.type
_entity_poly.pdbx_seq_one_letter_code
_entity_poly.pdbx_strand_id
1 'polypeptide(L)'
;MNKQPTGKDYVGSDELYADVQRCMRLVAEMNTGYHTETEVREYLRQITGSEVDETVRVFPPFNINYGKKTTFGKGSFVNYGCTFLALGGITIEEGVFIAPHVVLATEYHPEDPETRHSLLTKPIVIKKNAWIGANATILAGVTIGENAIVAAGAVVGKDVPDNTIVGGVPAKVIREIKTDKE
;
A
#
# COMPACT_ATOMS: atom_id res chain seq x y z
N MET A 1 17.49 20.82 -6.36
CA MET A 1 17.64 19.42 -6.78
C MET A 1 17.82 18.58 -5.53
N ASN A 2 16.73 18.02 -4.98
CA ASN A 2 16.84 17.09 -3.86
C ASN A 2 17.42 15.79 -4.41
N LYS A 3 18.64 15.45 -4.00
CA LYS A 3 19.21 14.13 -4.21
C LYS A 3 18.29 13.12 -3.51
N GLN A 4 17.62 12.26 -4.28
CA GLN A 4 16.94 11.11 -3.70
C GLN A 4 17.99 10.26 -2.96
N PRO A 5 17.68 9.72 -1.78
CA PRO A 5 18.61 8.84 -1.07
C PRO A 5 18.93 7.66 -1.98
N THR A 6 20.21 7.41 -2.19
CA THR A 6 20.67 6.22 -2.92
C THR A 6 20.40 5.02 -2.02
N GLY A 7 20.05 3.85 -2.59
CA GLY A 7 19.68 2.65 -1.84
C GLY A 7 20.66 2.19 -0.75
N LYS A 8 21.88 2.73 -0.71
CA LYS A 8 22.84 2.54 0.38
C LYS A 8 22.37 3.12 1.72
N ASP A 9 21.49 4.11 1.70
CA ASP A 9 21.02 4.78 2.91
C ASP A 9 19.90 3.99 3.63
N TYR A 10 19.30 3.00 2.96
CA TYR A 10 18.22 2.18 3.51
C TYR A 10 18.62 0.76 3.93
N VAL A 11 19.63 0.19 3.31
CA VAL A 11 20.02 -1.23 3.52
C VAL A 11 21.07 -1.40 4.61
N GLY A 12 21.30 -0.42 5.46
CA GLY A 12 22.47 -0.45 6.33
C GLY A 12 22.29 -0.01 7.78
N SER A 13 21.11 0.39 8.24
CA SER A 13 20.97 0.71 9.65
C SER A 13 20.42 -0.50 10.43
N ASP A 14 21.10 -0.86 11.51
CA ASP A 14 20.64 -1.90 12.45
C ASP A 14 19.23 -1.59 12.97
N GLU A 15 18.89 -0.29 13.11
CA GLU A 15 17.58 0.18 13.55
C GLU A 15 16.47 -0.18 12.55
N LEU A 16 16.68 0.09 11.25
CA LEU A 16 15.70 -0.27 10.21
C LEU A 16 15.50 -1.79 10.16
N TYR A 17 16.60 -2.54 10.24
CA TYR A 17 16.51 -4.00 10.26
C TYR A 17 15.71 -4.50 11.48
N ALA A 18 15.97 -3.95 12.67
CA ALA A 18 15.22 -4.29 13.88
C ALA A 18 13.72 -3.97 13.74
N ASP A 19 13.37 -2.83 13.14
CA ASP A 19 11.99 -2.43 12.87
C ASP A 19 11.28 -3.38 11.90
N VAL A 20 11.95 -3.77 10.82
CA VAL A 20 11.42 -4.76 9.86
C VAL A 20 11.19 -6.10 10.55
N GLN A 21 12.15 -6.59 11.34
CA GLN A 21 12.00 -7.85 12.09
C GLN A 21 10.86 -7.79 13.11
N ARG A 22 10.69 -6.65 13.79
CA ARG A 22 9.57 -6.42 14.70
C ARG A 22 8.24 -6.45 13.94
N CYS A 23 8.16 -5.77 12.81
CA CYS A 23 6.97 -5.74 11.96
C CYS A 23 6.60 -7.15 11.48
N MET A 24 7.56 -7.90 10.96
CA MET A 24 7.34 -9.29 10.49
C MET A 24 6.82 -10.21 11.61
N ARG A 25 7.30 -10.06 12.83
CA ARG A 25 6.81 -10.83 13.98
C ARG A 25 5.36 -10.51 14.30
N LEU A 26 4.99 -9.22 14.40
CA LEU A 26 3.61 -8.78 14.63
C LEU A 26 2.67 -9.25 13.52
N VAL A 27 3.12 -9.21 12.27
CA VAL A 27 2.37 -9.72 11.11
C VAL A 27 2.15 -11.24 11.21
N ALA A 28 3.18 -11.99 11.61
CA ALA A 28 3.05 -13.44 11.80
C ALA A 28 2.04 -13.78 12.90
N GLU A 29 2.08 -13.06 14.02
CA GLU A 29 1.13 -13.21 15.11
C GLU A 29 -0.30 -12.86 14.68
N MET A 30 -0.50 -11.71 14.02
CA MET A 30 -1.79 -11.27 13.49
C MET A 30 -2.40 -12.24 12.47
N ASN A 31 -1.57 -12.94 11.71
CA ASN A 31 -2.00 -13.89 10.69
C ASN A 31 -2.22 -15.32 11.23
N THR A 32 -1.98 -15.55 12.54
CA THR A 32 -2.12 -16.88 13.16
C THR A 32 -3.37 -16.95 14.01
N GLY A 33 -4.29 -17.84 13.64
CA GLY A 33 -5.56 -18.01 14.35
C GLY A 33 -6.62 -16.97 13.97
N TYR A 34 -7.69 -16.93 14.77
CA TYR A 34 -8.77 -15.96 14.60
C TYR A 34 -8.54 -14.73 15.49
N HIS A 35 -8.70 -13.55 14.93
CA HIS A 35 -8.69 -12.29 15.65
C HIS A 35 -9.96 -11.49 15.32
N THR A 36 -10.50 -10.83 16.32
CA THR A 36 -11.57 -9.84 16.16
C THR A 36 -11.05 -8.61 15.43
N GLU A 37 -11.93 -7.80 14.84
CA GLU A 37 -11.53 -6.54 14.19
C GLU A 37 -10.78 -5.59 15.15
N THR A 38 -11.12 -5.62 16.44
CA THR A 38 -10.45 -4.80 17.46
C THR A 38 -9.02 -5.28 17.72
N GLU A 39 -8.80 -6.59 17.80
CA GLU A 39 -7.45 -7.16 17.97
C GLU A 39 -6.58 -6.91 16.73
N VAL A 40 -7.15 -7.03 15.52
CA VAL A 40 -6.43 -6.68 14.29
C VAL A 40 -6.01 -5.20 14.29
N ARG A 41 -6.90 -4.29 14.71
CA ARG A 41 -6.53 -2.86 14.82
C ARG A 41 -5.43 -2.62 15.85
N GLU A 42 -5.41 -3.38 16.94
CA GLU A 42 -4.32 -3.28 17.92
C GLU A 42 -2.97 -3.71 17.32
N TYR A 43 -2.94 -4.79 16.55
CA TYR A 43 -1.75 -5.16 15.76
C TYR A 43 -1.34 -4.04 14.79
N LEU A 44 -2.29 -3.44 14.10
CA LEU A 44 -1.99 -2.33 13.18
C LEU A 44 -1.41 -1.11 13.89
N ARG A 45 -1.91 -0.74 15.10
CA ARG A 45 -1.32 0.34 15.92
C ARG A 45 0.14 0.02 16.28
N GLN A 46 0.40 -1.20 16.69
CA GLN A 46 1.76 -1.63 17.01
C GLN A 46 2.67 -1.66 15.78
N ILE A 47 2.16 -2.09 14.62
CA ILE A 47 2.89 -2.16 13.35
C ILE A 47 3.22 -0.75 12.85
N THR A 48 2.24 0.17 12.87
CA THR A 48 2.41 1.53 12.35
C THR A 48 3.06 2.49 13.36
N GLY A 49 2.92 2.21 14.64
CA GLY A 49 3.32 3.12 15.71
C GLY A 49 2.41 4.36 15.80
N SER A 50 1.19 4.28 15.25
CA SER A 50 0.22 5.38 15.17
C SER A 50 -1.18 4.91 15.52
N GLU A 51 -2.05 5.85 15.90
CA GLU A 51 -3.46 5.53 16.10
C GLU A 51 -4.11 5.05 14.80
N VAL A 52 -5.01 4.08 14.94
CA VAL A 52 -5.82 3.53 13.85
C VAL A 52 -7.29 3.71 14.23
N ASP A 53 -8.04 4.42 13.39
CA ASP A 53 -9.46 4.72 13.62
C ASP A 53 -10.28 3.43 13.76
N GLU A 54 -11.30 3.45 14.62
CA GLU A 54 -12.14 2.29 14.92
C GLU A 54 -12.93 1.75 13.72
N THR A 55 -13.10 2.57 12.68
CA THR A 55 -13.79 2.19 11.44
C THR A 55 -12.89 1.54 10.40
N VAL A 56 -11.57 1.50 10.62
CA VAL A 56 -10.62 0.81 9.75
C VAL A 56 -10.77 -0.70 9.91
N ARG A 57 -10.85 -1.41 8.79
CA ARG A 57 -10.93 -2.87 8.74
C ARG A 57 -9.84 -3.45 7.85
N VAL A 58 -9.11 -4.42 8.38
CA VAL A 58 -8.14 -5.21 7.64
C VAL A 58 -8.41 -6.69 7.91
N PHE A 59 -8.56 -7.48 6.87
CA PHE A 59 -8.81 -8.92 6.99
C PHE A 59 -7.52 -9.72 6.81
N PRO A 60 -7.05 -10.41 7.85
CA PRO A 60 -5.96 -11.36 7.72
C PRO A 60 -6.30 -12.55 6.80
N PRO A 61 -5.32 -13.17 6.09
CA PRO A 61 -3.92 -12.79 6.17
C PRO A 61 -3.62 -11.47 5.47
N PHE A 62 -2.85 -10.61 6.13
CA PHE A 62 -2.35 -9.34 5.60
C PHE A 62 -0.84 -9.26 5.81
N ASN A 63 -0.10 -8.86 4.80
CA ASN A 63 1.35 -8.81 4.85
C ASN A 63 1.85 -7.38 4.65
N ILE A 64 2.73 -6.95 5.53
CA ILE A 64 3.44 -5.68 5.44
C ILE A 64 4.84 -5.85 6.00
N ASN A 65 5.85 -5.35 5.28
CA ASN A 65 7.24 -5.47 5.73
C ASN A 65 7.70 -4.32 6.64
N TYR A 66 7.07 -3.14 6.55
CA TYR A 66 7.43 -1.96 7.33
C TYR A 66 6.23 -1.02 7.53
N GLY A 67 5.71 -0.94 8.74
CA GLY A 67 4.48 -0.20 9.01
C GLY A 67 4.66 1.28 9.38
N LYS A 68 5.82 1.70 9.92
CA LYS A 68 6.01 3.05 10.48
C LYS A 68 5.77 4.22 9.51
N LYS A 69 5.74 3.95 8.20
CA LYS A 69 5.40 4.94 7.16
C LYS A 69 4.07 4.65 6.48
N THR A 70 3.20 3.85 7.11
CA THR A 70 1.89 3.49 6.56
C THR A 70 0.80 4.12 7.39
N THR A 71 -0.17 4.75 6.72
CA THR A 71 -1.36 5.33 7.36
C THR A 71 -2.63 4.74 6.78
N PHE A 72 -3.62 4.50 7.64
CA PHE A 72 -4.93 4.00 7.28
C PHE A 72 -5.98 5.06 7.61
N GLY A 73 -6.62 5.60 6.58
CA GLY A 73 -7.68 6.59 6.71
C GLY A 73 -8.97 5.99 7.26
N LYS A 74 -9.77 6.82 7.89
CA LYS A 74 -11.08 6.48 8.46
C LYS A 74 -11.96 5.76 7.42
N GLY A 75 -12.65 4.69 7.83
CA GLY A 75 -13.54 3.92 6.96
C GLY A 75 -12.83 3.14 5.85
N SER A 76 -11.51 3.10 5.83
CA SER A 76 -10.78 2.30 4.85
C SER A 76 -10.91 0.80 5.14
N PHE A 77 -10.90 0.01 4.08
CA PHE A 77 -11.01 -1.44 4.13
C PHE A 77 -9.94 -2.12 3.28
N VAL A 78 -9.22 -3.06 3.87
CA VAL A 78 -8.23 -3.92 3.20
C VAL A 78 -8.68 -5.37 3.32
N ASN A 79 -8.90 -6.02 2.19
CA ASN A 79 -9.38 -7.39 2.13
C ASN A 79 -8.24 -8.42 2.23
N TYR A 80 -8.57 -9.71 2.23
CA TYR A 80 -7.67 -10.84 2.42
C TYR A 80 -6.49 -10.86 1.45
N GLY A 81 -5.33 -11.34 1.93
CA GLY A 81 -4.18 -11.69 1.11
C GLY A 81 -3.42 -10.49 0.52
N CYS A 82 -3.71 -9.27 0.96
CA CYS A 82 -2.99 -8.10 0.50
C CYS A 82 -1.55 -8.08 1.00
N THR A 83 -0.63 -7.55 0.17
CA THR A 83 0.79 -7.44 0.48
C THR A 83 1.29 -6.03 0.22
N PHE A 84 1.85 -5.39 1.26
CA PHE A 84 2.40 -4.05 1.21
C PHE A 84 3.90 -4.08 1.44
N LEU A 85 4.67 -3.72 0.42
CA LEU A 85 6.09 -3.41 0.54
C LEU A 85 6.20 -1.90 0.79
N ALA A 86 6.35 -1.51 2.05
CA ALA A 86 6.00 -0.17 2.52
C ALA A 86 7.19 0.69 3.00
N LEU A 87 8.43 0.32 2.70
CA LEU A 87 9.62 1.12 3.08
C LEU A 87 9.58 2.55 2.53
N GLY A 88 8.96 2.76 1.36
CA GLY A 88 8.79 4.09 0.74
C GLY A 88 7.65 4.92 1.33
N GLY A 89 6.76 4.28 2.11
CA GLY A 89 5.56 4.89 2.67
C GLY A 89 4.31 4.62 1.84
N ILE A 90 3.21 4.32 2.53
CA ILE A 90 1.89 4.11 1.92
C ILE A 90 0.88 4.97 2.67
N THR A 91 0.20 5.85 1.95
CA THR A 91 -0.92 6.62 2.48
C THR A 91 -2.22 6.09 1.90
N ILE A 92 -3.08 5.58 2.76
CA ILE A 92 -4.45 5.19 2.43
C ILE A 92 -5.36 6.23 3.04
N GLU A 93 -6.08 6.99 2.21
CA GLU A 93 -6.99 8.03 2.67
C GLU A 93 -8.36 7.46 3.07
N GLU A 94 -9.27 8.34 3.49
CA GLU A 94 -10.61 8.01 3.97
C GLU A 94 -11.44 7.25 2.93
N GLY A 95 -12.16 6.22 3.37
CA GLY A 95 -13.13 5.50 2.55
C GLY A 95 -12.54 4.66 1.42
N VAL A 96 -11.23 4.41 1.42
CA VAL A 96 -10.58 3.58 0.41
C VAL A 96 -10.96 2.11 0.57
N PHE A 97 -11.30 1.44 -0.54
CA PHE A 97 -11.52 0.00 -0.60
C PHE A 97 -10.40 -0.71 -1.35
N ILE A 98 -9.74 -1.66 -0.70
CA ILE A 98 -8.70 -2.52 -1.29
C ILE A 98 -9.21 -3.95 -1.29
N ALA A 99 -9.43 -4.49 -2.49
CA ALA A 99 -9.95 -5.84 -2.71
C ALA A 99 -8.87 -6.92 -2.44
N PRO A 100 -9.24 -8.22 -2.44
CA PRO A 100 -8.30 -9.29 -2.12
C PRO A 100 -7.07 -9.33 -3.02
N HIS A 101 -5.94 -9.75 -2.41
CA HIS A 101 -4.67 -10.03 -3.11
C HIS A 101 -4.07 -8.83 -3.85
N VAL A 102 -4.35 -7.61 -3.41
CA VAL A 102 -3.71 -6.41 -3.94
C VAL A 102 -2.28 -6.31 -3.43
N VAL A 103 -1.38 -5.92 -4.34
CA VAL A 103 0.03 -5.64 -4.01
C VAL A 103 0.28 -4.14 -4.13
N LEU A 104 0.77 -3.51 -3.06
CA LEU A 104 1.31 -2.15 -3.07
C LEU A 104 2.82 -2.24 -2.89
N ALA A 105 3.58 -1.90 -3.93
CA ALA A 105 5.03 -2.05 -3.94
C ALA A 105 5.70 -0.68 -4.01
N THR A 106 6.11 -0.13 -2.87
CA THR A 106 6.87 1.14 -2.83
C THR A 106 8.35 0.96 -3.13
N GLU A 107 8.80 -0.27 -3.23
CA GLU A 107 10.20 -0.69 -3.34
C GLU A 107 10.48 -1.18 -4.76
N TYR A 108 11.66 -0.83 -5.28
CA TYR A 108 12.13 -1.27 -6.58
C TYR A 108 13.66 -1.27 -6.65
N HIS A 109 14.21 -1.90 -7.67
CA HIS A 109 15.64 -1.95 -7.92
C HIS A 109 16.01 -1.16 -9.19
N PRO A 110 17.23 -0.59 -9.26
CA PRO A 110 17.73 0.02 -10.49
C PRO A 110 17.73 -0.96 -11.66
N GLU A 111 17.52 -0.45 -12.87
CA GLU A 111 17.60 -1.25 -14.10
C GLU A 111 19.05 -1.65 -14.43
N ASP A 112 20.03 -0.83 -14.06
CA ASP A 112 21.44 -1.07 -14.25
C ASP A 112 21.90 -2.31 -13.45
N PRO A 113 22.43 -3.36 -14.09
CA PRO A 113 22.88 -4.56 -13.41
C PRO A 113 23.96 -4.33 -12.34
N GLU A 114 24.81 -3.33 -12.50
CA GLU A 114 25.89 -3.04 -11.55
C GLU A 114 25.36 -2.47 -10.23
N THR A 115 24.23 -1.77 -10.28
CA THR A 115 23.59 -1.14 -9.11
C THR A 115 22.30 -1.83 -8.67
N ARG A 116 21.89 -2.92 -9.34
CA ARG A 116 20.60 -3.60 -9.12
C ARG A 116 20.40 -4.12 -7.69
N HIS A 117 21.47 -4.38 -6.97
CA HIS A 117 21.40 -4.79 -5.55
C HIS A 117 21.00 -3.64 -4.60
N SER A 118 21.01 -2.40 -5.07
CA SER A 118 20.53 -1.26 -4.31
C SER A 118 19.00 -1.30 -4.24
N LEU A 119 18.42 -0.86 -3.10
CA LEU A 119 16.98 -0.73 -2.93
C LEU A 119 16.60 0.75 -3.05
N LEU A 120 15.66 1.02 -3.94
CA LEU A 120 15.07 2.35 -4.13
C LEU A 120 13.61 2.32 -3.67
N THR A 121 13.11 3.46 -3.19
CA THR A 121 11.72 3.57 -2.74
C THR A 121 11.06 4.84 -3.24
N LYS A 122 9.75 4.76 -3.51
CA LYS A 122 8.88 5.93 -3.74
C LYS A 122 7.54 5.69 -3.06
N PRO A 123 6.93 6.69 -2.44
CA PRO A 123 5.66 6.53 -1.74
C PRO A 123 4.52 6.17 -2.70
N ILE A 124 3.51 5.47 -2.17
CA ILE A 124 2.22 5.28 -2.82
C ILE A 124 1.17 6.06 -2.04
N VAL A 125 0.30 6.76 -2.76
CA VAL A 125 -0.84 7.47 -2.18
C VAL A 125 -2.12 6.97 -2.84
N ILE A 126 -3.07 6.50 -2.02
CA ILE A 126 -4.41 6.12 -2.48
C ILE A 126 -5.37 7.12 -1.87
N LYS A 127 -5.92 8.00 -2.72
CA LYS A 127 -6.78 9.09 -2.32
C LYS A 127 -8.19 8.62 -1.94
N LYS A 128 -8.91 9.53 -1.30
CA LYS A 128 -10.24 9.33 -0.75
C LYS A 128 -11.18 8.58 -1.71
N ASN A 129 -11.95 7.63 -1.16
CA ASN A 129 -12.94 6.82 -1.84
C ASN A 129 -12.43 6.01 -3.06
N ALA A 130 -11.13 5.90 -3.29
CA ALA A 130 -10.63 5.06 -4.36
C ALA A 130 -10.93 3.57 -4.11
N TRP A 131 -11.14 2.83 -5.18
CA TRP A 131 -11.37 1.39 -5.13
C TRP A 131 -10.31 0.65 -5.93
N ILE A 132 -9.55 -0.20 -5.27
CA ILE A 132 -8.52 -1.05 -5.88
C ILE A 132 -9.08 -2.46 -6.04
N GLY A 133 -9.27 -2.88 -7.29
CA GLY A 133 -9.82 -4.20 -7.64
C GLY A 133 -8.87 -5.35 -7.30
N ALA A 134 -9.43 -6.55 -7.16
CA ALA A 134 -8.70 -7.75 -6.75
C ALA A 134 -7.49 -8.05 -7.66
N ASN A 135 -6.40 -8.55 -7.08
CA ASN A 135 -5.15 -8.88 -7.77
C ASN A 135 -4.50 -7.71 -8.52
N ALA A 136 -4.87 -6.46 -8.24
CA ALA A 136 -4.17 -5.32 -8.82
C ALA A 136 -2.81 -5.12 -8.15
N THR A 137 -1.85 -4.60 -8.91
CA THR A 137 -0.51 -4.23 -8.43
C THR A 137 -0.28 -2.76 -8.67
N ILE A 138 0.02 -2.01 -7.60
CA ILE A 138 0.37 -0.59 -7.67
C ILE A 138 1.87 -0.44 -7.45
N LEU A 139 2.55 0.18 -8.40
CA LEU A 139 4.00 0.32 -8.39
C LEU A 139 4.45 1.59 -7.65
N ALA A 140 5.74 1.62 -7.33
CA ALA A 140 6.38 2.68 -6.57
C ALA A 140 6.18 4.08 -7.18
N GLY A 141 5.78 5.03 -6.35
CA GLY A 141 5.60 6.43 -6.72
C GLY A 141 4.24 6.78 -7.29
N VAL A 142 3.31 5.83 -7.37
CA VAL A 142 1.98 6.04 -7.96
C VAL A 142 1.03 6.70 -6.96
N THR A 143 0.30 7.69 -7.46
CA THR A 143 -0.88 8.27 -6.80
C THR A 143 -2.15 7.79 -7.49
N ILE A 144 -3.06 7.15 -6.74
CA ILE A 144 -4.41 6.83 -7.20
C ILE A 144 -5.32 7.98 -6.80
N GLY A 145 -5.99 8.57 -7.78
CA GLY A 145 -6.84 9.75 -7.63
C GLY A 145 -8.09 9.48 -6.78
N GLU A 146 -8.72 10.57 -6.34
CA GLU A 146 -9.96 10.52 -5.57
C GLU A 146 -11.09 9.88 -6.38
N ASN A 147 -11.88 9.00 -5.75
CA ASN A 147 -12.94 8.20 -6.37
C ASN A 147 -12.47 7.32 -7.55
N ALA A 148 -11.18 7.22 -7.82
CA ALA A 148 -10.70 6.41 -8.93
C ALA A 148 -10.92 4.91 -8.68
N ILE A 149 -11.08 4.16 -9.76
CA ILE A 149 -11.23 2.71 -9.73
C ILE A 149 -10.09 2.07 -10.52
N VAL A 150 -9.36 1.20 -9.86
CA VAL A 150 -8.40 0.30 -10.51
C VAL A 150 -9.08 -1.04 -10.75
N ALA A 151 -9.23 -1.45 -11.98
CA ALA A 151 -9.86 -2.72 -12.34
C ALA A 151 -9.03 -3.91 -11.82
N ALA A 152 -9.71 -5.02 -11.57
CA ALA A 152 -9.07 -6.25 -11.11
C ALA A 152 -7.95 -6.72 -12.06
N GLY A 153 -6.84 -7.21 -11.50
CA GLY A 153 -5.68 -7.69 -12.26
C GLY A 153 -4.85 -6.61 -12.96
N ALA A 154 -5.13 -5.33 -12.74
CA ALA A 154 -4.37 -4.25 -13.36
C ALA A 154 -2.98 -4.07 -12.74
N VAL A 155 -1.99 -3.66 -13.56
CA VAL A 155 -0.67 -3.22 -13.10
C VAL A 155 -0.52 -1.73 -13.36
N VAL A 156 -0.53 -0.93 -12.27
CA VAL A 156 -0.54 0.53 -12.34
C VAL A 156 0.86 1.06 -12.07
N GLY A 157 1.48 1.60 -13.11
CA GLY A 157 2.83 2.19 -13.05
C GLY A 157 2.87 3.71 -13.28
N LYS A 158 1.71 4.36 -13.34
CA LYS A 158 1.57 5.82 -13.49
C LYS A 158 0.39 6.30 -12.67
N ASP A 159 0.43 7.58 -12.30
CA ASP A 159 -0.68 8.20 -11.57
C ASP A 159 -2.01 8.03 -12.29
N VAL A 160 -3.05 7.82 -11.49
CA VAL A 160 -4.44 7.68 -11.95
C VAL A 160 -5.19 8.96 -11.61
N PRO A 161 -5.81 9.64 -12.59
CA PRO A 161 -6.59 10.84 -12.33
C PRO A 161 -7.79 10.57 -11.42
N ASP A 162 -8.28 11.62 -10.75
CA ASP A 162 -9.51 11.56 -9.97
C ASP A 162 -10.70 11.14 -10.87
N ASN A 163 -11.69 10.48 -10.30
CA ASN A 163 -12.93 10.06 -10.96
C ASN A 163 -12.71 9.24 -12.24
N THR A 164 -11.67 8.42 -12.28
CA THR A 164 -11.27 7.67 -13.48
C THR A 164 -11.22 6.17 -13.22
N ILE A 165 -11.61 5.37 -14.21
CA ILE A 165 -11.42 3.92 -14.20
C ILE A 165 -10.23 3.57 -15.06
N VAL A 166 -9.27 2.84 -14.48
CA VAL A 166 -8.10 2.31 -15.19
C VAL A 166 -8.06 0.78 -15.13
N GLY A 167 -7.44 0.13 -16.12
CA GLY A 167 -7.29 -1.32 -16.14
C GLY A 167 -6.28 -1.81 -17.15
N GLY A 168 -5.89 -3.08 -17.03
CA GLY A 168 -4.95 -3.76 -17.93
C GLY A 168 -3.51 -3.78 -17.43
N VAL A 169 -2.61 -4.36 -18.23
CA VAL A 169 -1.18 -4.52 -17.97
C VAL A 169 -0.41 -4.06 -19.22
N PRO A 170 0.24 -2.88 -19.19
CA PRO A 170 0.13 -1.84 -18.16
C PRO A 170 -1.25 -1.19 -18.13
N ALA A 171 -1.66 -0.68 -16.97
CA ALA A 171 -2.96 -0.03 -16.80
C ALA A 171 -3.07 1.23 -17.67
N LYS A 172 -4.24 1.38 -18.29
CA LYS A 172 -4.63 2.55 -19.10
C LYS A 172 -6.01 3.03 -18.67
N VAL A 173 -6.29 4.29 -18.91
CA VAL A 173 -7.63 4.86 -18.72
C VAL A 173 -8.64 4.11 -19.60
N ILE A 174 -9.70 3.60 -18.98
CA ILE A 174 -10.84 2.99 -19.67
C ILE A 174 -11.90 4.04 -19.94
N ARG A 175 -12.27 4.80 -18.88
CA ARG A 175 -13.23 5.92 -18.96
C ARG A 175 -13.24 6.74 -17.67
N GLU A 176 -13.86 7.89 -17.72
CA GLU A 176 -14.25 8.64 -16.53
C GLU A 176 -15.49 8.03 -15.86
N ILE A 177 -15.61 8.22 -14.55
CA ILE A 177 -16.78 7.79 -13.78
C ILE A 177 -17.89 8.82 -14.01
N LYS A 178 -19.03 8.33 -14.52
CA LYS A 178 -20.24 9.17 -14.60
C LYS A 178 -20.87 9.21 -13.21
N THR A 179 -20.98 10.39 -12.62
CA THR A 179 -21.77 10.60 -11.41
C THR A 179 -23.18 11.00 -11.83
N ASP A 180 -24.22 10.32 -11.30
CA ASP A 180 -25.63 10.63 -11.55
C ASP A 180 -26.06 11.96 -10.88
N LYS A 181 -25.19 12.96 -10.96
CA LYS A 181 -25.46 14.33 -10.50
C LYS A 181 -25.47 15.29 -11.69
N GLU A 182 -26.34 15.00 -12.62
CA GLU A 182 -26.86 15.97 -13.59
C GLU A 182 -28.37 15.75 -13.76
#